data_7e209edf0d1b2177d25de5453ef70291
#
_entry.id   7e209edf0d1b2177d25de5453ef70291
#
_cell.length_a   1.000
_cell.length_b   1.000
_cell.length_c   1.000
_cell.angle_alpha   90.00
_cell.angle_beta   90.00
_cell.angle_gamma   90.00
#
_symmetry.space_group_name_H-M   'P 1'
#
loop_
_entity.id
_entity.type
_entity.pdbx_description
1 polymer ?
#
loop_
_entity_poly.entity_id
_entity_poly.type
_entity_poly.pdbx_seq_one_letter_code
_entity_poly.pdbx_strand_id
1 'polypeptide(L)'
;FRKDESYQIIVGSSNLTINALKKNREWNTRSEAHCDDTYAREITEEFDLYWNSEFAIPYEEFIPWYRPRWVRPDHTSQKNIAEQFRKVDLVQLEPNSMQEQFINNFNELRANNAKRGLLISATGTGKTYAAAFAMREMNPKRILFLVHREQIAKQAIASFERVFNDASIQFGLVSGHAKMYNATHVFSTMQMMGRDDVMKQYSPEDFDCIIIDEVHRAGSDSYQRIIDYFKPQFLLGMTASPERTDGYDLYELFDHNIIYEIRLQQALEE
;
A
#
# COMPACT_ATOMS: atom_id res chain seq x y z
N PHE A 1 -21.90 -23.24 -2.04
CA PHE A 1 -22.40 -24.39 -1.25
C PHE A 1 -23.81 -24.73 -1.70
N ARG A 2 -24.06 -25.97 -2.10
CA ARG A 2 -25.37 -26.48 -2.48
C ARG A 2 -26.04 -27.13 -1.28
N LYS A 3 -27.31 -26.80 -1.05
CA LYS A 3 -28.15 -27.46 -0.06
C LYS A 3 -29.54 -27.62 -0.66
N ASP A 4 -29.95 -28.88 -0.84
CA ASP A 4 -31.22 -29.26 -1.48
C ASP A 4 -31.36 -28.60 -2.88
N GLU A 5 -32.39 -27.79 -3.10
CA GLU A 5 -32.67 -27.07 -4.34
C GLU A 5 -32.13 -25.63 -4.36
N SER A 6 -31.26 -25.27 -3.41
CA SER A 6 -30.70 -23.91 -3.32
C SER A 6 -29.18 -23.90 -3.23
N TYR A 7 -28.58 -22.82 -3.76
CA TYR A 7 -27.18 -22.49 -3.60
C TYR A 7 -27.01 -21.34 -2.61
N GLN A 8 -26.02 -21.48 -1.73
CA GLN A 8 -25.48 -20.35 -0.99
C GLN A 8 -24.21 -19.87 -1.70
N ILE A 9 -24.28 -18.68 -2.24
CA ILE A 9 -23.21 -18.04 -3.01
C ILE A 9 -22.56 -16.98 -2.12
N ILE A 10 -21.24 -17.07 -1.94
CA ILE A 10 -20.46 -16.08 -1.18
C ILE A 10 -19.45 -15.48 -2.13
N VAL A 11 -19.59 -14.20 -2.40
CA VAL A 11 -18.66 -13.42 -3.22
C VAL A 11 -18.02 -12.35 -2.37
N GLY A 12 -16.70 -12.22 -2.44
CA GLY A 12 -15.97 -11.21 -1.67
C GLY A 12 -14.47 -11.28 -1.86
N SER A 13 -13.79 -10.34 -1.24
CA SER A 13 -12.33 -10.21 -1.31
C SER A 13 -11.58 -11.05 -0.28
N SER A 14 -12.28 -11.89 0.49
CA SER A 14 -11.67 -12.65 1.59
C SER A 14 -10.76 -13.76 1.09
N ASN A 15 -9.49 -13.67 1.46
CA ASN A 15 -8.59 -14.81 1.36
C ASN A 15 -8.93 -15.84 2.46
N LEU A 16 -8.86 -17.14 2.15
CA LEU A 16 -9.08 -18.22 3.12
C LEU A 16 -7.89 -18.34 4.10
N THR A 17 -7.49 -17.22 4.70
CA THR A 17 -6.45 -17.18 5.73
C THR A 17 -7.06 -16.97 7.11
N ILE A 18 -6.38 -17.45 8.15
CA ILE A 18 -6.84 -17.26 9.54
C ILE A 18 -6.99 -15.78 9.88
N ASN A 19 -6.14 -14.92 9.35
CA ASN A 19 -6.22 -13.47 9.55
C ASN A 19 -7.44 -12.87 8.85
N ALA A 20 -7.70 -13.23 7.61
CA ALA A 20 -8.89 -12.78 6.87
C ALA A 20 -10.17 -13.25 7.56
N LEU A 21 -10.22 -14.50 8.05
CA LEU A 21 -11.39 -15.07 8.69
C LEU A 21 -11.64 -14.57 10.12
N LYS A 22 -10.59 -14.15 10.85
CA LYS A 22 -10.69 -13.83 12.29
C LYS A 22 -10.38 -12.39 12.67
N LYS A 23 -9.54 -11.70 11.90
CA LYS A 23 -8.99 -10.38 12.27
C LYS A 23 -9.32 -9.27 11.28
N ASN A 24 -9.36 -9.57 9.99
CA ASN A 24 -9.66 -8.56 8.97
C ASN A 24 -11.17 -8.32 8.88
N ARG A 25 -11.56 -7.07 8.62
CA ARG A 25 -12.92 -6.75 8.22
C ARG A 25 -12.97 -6.90 6.70
N GLU A 26 -13.41 -8.07 6.26
CA GLU A 26 -13.63 -8.36 4.85
C GLU A 26 -15.12 -8.21 4.54
N TRP A 27 -15.41 -7.67 3.37
CA TRP A 27 -16.78 -7.55 2.89
C TRP A 27 -17.08 -8.73 1.98
N ASN A 28 -17.92 -9.64 2.48
CA ASN A 28 -18.43 -10.75 1.69
C ASN A 28 -19.95 -10.59 1.55
N THR A 29 -20.42 -10.68 0.35
CA THR A 29 -21.85 -10.76 0.07
C THR A 29 -22.25 -12.23 0.07
N ARG A 30 -23.22 -12.58 0.92
CA ARG A 30 -23.87 -13.89 0.88
C ARG A 30 -25.23 -13.71 0.27
N SER A 31 -25.48 -14.45 -0.79
CA SER A 31 -26.80 -14.56 -1.43
C SER A 31 -27.28 -16.00 -1.45
N GLU A 32 -28.59 -16.19 -1.41
CA GLU A 32 -29.23 -17.47 -1.60
C GLU A 32 -29.98 -17.41 -2.94
N ALA A 33 -29.73 -18.37 -3.81
CA ALA A 33 -30.36 -18.48 -5.11
C ALA A 33 -30.90 -19.89 -5.31
N HIS A 34 -32.06 -20.00 -5.95
CA HIS A 34 -32.62 -21.30 -6.34
C HIS A 34 -31.77 -21.91 -7.46
N CYS A 35 -31.70 -23.23 -7.57
CA CYS A 35 -30.91 -23.91 -8.59
C CYS A 35 -31.31 -23.53 -10.02
N ASP A 36 -32.55 -23.11 -10.23
CA ASP A 36 -33.07 -22.68 -11.53
C ASP A 36 -32.84 -21.22 -11.88
N ASP A 37 -32.33 -20.43 -10.93
CA ASP A 37 -32.03 -19.00 -11.16
C ASP A 37 -30.89 -18.86 -12.17
N THR A 38 -31.04 -17.93 -13.09
CA THR A 38 -30.02 -17.62 -14.10
C THR A 38 -28.67 -17.30 -13.48
N TYR A 39 -28.68 -16.49 -12.41
CA TYR A 39 -27.49 -16.13 -11.67
C TYR A 39 -26.75 -17.32 -11.03
N ALA A 40 -27.52 -18.25 -10.41
CA ALA A 40 -26.94 -19.46 -9.84
C ALA A 40 -26.34 -20.36 -10.91
N ARG A 41 -26.97 -20.43 -12.08
CA ARG A 41 -26.52 -21.23 -13.21
C ARG A 41 -25.24 -20.69 -13.81
N GLU A 42 -25.18 -19.40 -14.09
CA GLU A 42 -23.98 -18.73 -14.64
C GLU A 42 -22.75 -18.94 -13.72
N ILE A 43 -22.91 -18.72 -12.41
CA ILE A 43 -21.81 -18.93 -11.45
C ILE A 43 -21.38 -20.39 -11.39
N THR A 44 -22.33 -21.32 -11.46
CA THR A 44 -22.02 -22.75 -11.40
C THR A 44 -21.30 -23.21 -12.68
N GLU A 45 -21.72 -22.74 -13.84
CA GLU A 45 -21.08 -23.01 -15.12
C GLU A 45 -19.64 -22.46 -15.16
N GLU A 46 -19.43 -21.25 -14.68
CA GLU A 46 -18.09 -20.65 -14.58
C GLU A 46 -17.21 -21.40 -13.57
N PHE A 47 -17.75 -21.79 -12.41
CA PHE A 47 -17.03 -22.61 -11.44
C PHE A 47 -16.63 -23.97 -12.04
N ASP A 48 -17.54 -24.64 -12.72
CA ASP A 48 -17.29 -25.94 -13.36
C ASP A 48 -16.25 -25.83 -14.48
N LEU A 49 -16.25 -24.71 -15.21
CA LEU A 49 -15.23 -24.42 -16.23
C LEU A 49 -13.82 -24.37 -15.60
N TYR A 50 -13.66 -23.63 -14.51
CA TYR A 50 -12.36 -23.55 -13.81
C TYR A 50 -12.00 -24.84 -13.11
N TRP A 51 -12.97 -25.50 -12.46
CA TRP A 51 -12.75 -26.74 -11.73
C TRP A 51 -12.28 -27.89 -12.64
N ASN A 52 -12.78 -27.94 -13.86
CA ASN A 52 -12.39 -28.94 -14.85
C ASN A 52 -11.29 -28.48 -15.82
N SER A 53 -10.69 -27.31 -15.56
CA SER A 53 -9.59 -26.81 -16.41
C SER A 53 -8.28 -27.52 -16.11
N GLU A 54 -7.34 -27.43 -17.05
CA GLU A 54 -5.95 -27.93 -16.87
C GLU A 54 -5.17 -27.23 -15.76
N PHE A 55 -5.66 -26.08 -15.27
CA PHE A 55 -5.06 -25.32 -14.18
C PHE A 55 -5.54 -25.78 -12.79
N ALA A 56 -6.61 -26.58 -12.72
CA ALA A 56 -7.11 -27.10 -11.47
C ALA A 56 -6.25 -28.28 -11.00
N ILE A 57 -5.63 -28.12 -9.84
CA ILE A 57 -4.78 -29.16 -9.25
C ILE A 57 -5.62 -29.95 -8.22
N PRO A 58 -5.78 -31.27 -8.36
CA PRO A 58 -6.45 -32.09 -7.37
C PRO A 58 -5.82 -31.97 -5.97
N TYR A 59 -6.64 -32.04 -4.93
CA TYR A 59 -6.18 -31.87 -3.54
C TYR A 59 -5.05 -32.84 -3.19
N GLU A 60 -5.12 -34.07 -3.64
CA GLU A 60 -4.16 -35.15 -3.39
C GLU A 60 -2.79 -34.83 -4.00
N GLU A 61 -2.75 -34.13 -5.13
CA GLU A 61 -1.53 -33.68 -5.80
C GLU A 61 -1.01 -32.39 -5.19
N PHE A 62 -1.91 -31.46 -4.81
CA PHE A 62 -1.55 -30.16 -4.24
C PHE A 62 -0.95 -30.29 -2.85
N ILE A 63 -1.50 -31.13 -1.96
CA ILE A 63 -1.10 -31.22 -0.56
C ILE A 63 0.34 -31.66 -0.34
N PRO A 64 0.89 -32.69 -1.04
CA PRO A 64 2.29 -33.07 -0.89
C PRO A 64 3.27 -31.95 -1.27
N TRP A 65 2.87 -31.10 -2.22
CA TRP A 65 3.65 -29.94 -2.63
C TRP A 65 3.51 -28.77 -1.66
N TYR A 66 2.32 -28.54 -1.11
CA TYR A 66 1.99 -27.41 -0.25
C TYR A 66 2.49 -27.61 1.20
N ARG A 67 2.24 -28.78 1.82
CA ARG A 67 2.60 -29.06 3.22
C ARG A 67 4.09 -28.80 3.55
N PRO A 68 5.07 -29.20 2.76
CA PRO A 68 6.46 -28.93 3.07
C PRO A 68 6.81 -27.42 3.06
N ARG A 69 6.02 -26.62 2.37
CA ARG A 69 6.19 -25.16 2.26
C ARG A 69 5.43 -24.40 3.32
N TRP A 70 4.46 -25.06 3.97
CA TRP A 70 3.65 -24.48 5.02
C TRP A 70 4.20 -24.85 6.39
N VAL A 71 5.07 -24.01 6.94
CA VAL A 71 5.55 -24.13 8.31
C VAL A 71 4.56 -23.40 9.21
N ARG A 72 3.92 -24.14 10.15
CA ARG A 72 3.17 -23.49 11.24
C ARG A 72 4.17 -22.64 12.03
N PRO A 73 3.92 -21.33 12.22
CA PRO A 73 4.75 -20.55 13.13
C PRO A 73 4.52 -21.07 14.56
N ASP A 74 5.44 -21.88 15.04
CA ASP A 74 5.51 -22.24 16.46
C ASP A 74 5.95 -21.00 17.22
N HIS A 75 5.27 -20.64 18.30
CA HIS A 75 5.56 -19.43 19.08
C HIS A 75 7.00 -19.39 19.66
N THR A 76 7.69 -20.52 19.68
CA THR A 76 9.10 -20.63 20.06
C THR A 76 10.08 -20.39 18.90
N SER A 77 9.61 -20.47 17.65
CA SER A 77 10.45 -20.33 16.46
C SER A 77 10.56 -18.91 15.92
N GLN A 78 9.82 -17.94 16.49
CA GLN A 78 9.83 -16.56 15.99
C GLN A 78 11.23 -15.91 15.98
N LYS A 79 12.12 -16.27 16.91
CA LYS A 79 13.51 -15.80 16.90
C LYS A 79 14.33 -16.43 15.77
N ASN A 80 14.18 -17.73 15.53
CA ASN A 80 14.97 -18.43 14.49
C ASN A 80 14.43 -18.15 13.08
N ILE A 81 13.12 -17.92 12.93
CA ILE A 81 12.51 -17.53 11.67
C ILE A 81 12.94 -16.09 11.29
N ALA A 82 12.98 -15.18 12.24
CA ALA A 82 13.50 -13.83 12.01
C ALA A 82 14.98 -13.84 11.58
N GLU A 83 15.80 -14.76 12.12
CA GLU A 83 17.20 -14.92 11.70
C GLU A 83 17.35 -15.63 10.35
N GLN A 84 16.48 -16.58 10.00
CA GLN A 84 16.45 -17.21 8.67
C GLN A 84 15.94 -16.26 7.60
N PHE A 85 14.91 -15.44 7.88
CA PHE A 85 14.45 -14.38 6.97
C PHE A 85 15.48 -13.27 6.81
N ARG A 86 16.28 -12.93 7.84
CA ARG A 86 17.43 -12.03 7.69
C ARG A 86 18.51 -12.56 6.71
N LYS A 87 18.60 -13.87 6.50
CA LYS A 87 19.53 -14.45 5.50
C LYS A 87 18.97 -14.48 4.08
N VAL A 88 17.65 -14.38 3.90
CA VAL A 88 17.00 -14.26 2.57
C VAL A 88 16.94 -12.81 2.09
N ASP A 89 17.10 -11.85 2.99
CA ASP A 89 17.11 -10.41 2.70
C ASP A 89 18.40 -9.89 2.01
N LEU A 90 19.27 -10.77 1.50
CA LEU A 90 20.44 -10.36 0.70
C LEU A 90 20.10 -10.10 -0.78
N VAL A 91 18.87 -10.35 -1.22
CA VAL A 91 18.41 -9.93 -2.54
C VAL A 91 17.96 -8.48 -2.42
N GLN A 92 18.79 -7.56 -2.87
CA GLN A 92 18.43 -6.16 -3.00
C GLN A 92 17.20 -6.09 -3.92
N LEU A 93 16.09 -5.56 -3.41
CA LEU A 93 14.91 -5.36 -4.21
C LEU A 93 15.20 -4.39 -5.35
N GLU A 94 14.86 -4.79 -6.57
CA GLU A 94 14.96 -3.95 -7.76
C GLU A 94 13.58 -3.41 -8.14
N PRO A 95 13.50 -2.19 -8.65
CA PRO A 95 12.25 -1.63 -9.13
C PRO A 95 11.77 -2.37 -10.39
N ASN A 96 10.45 -2.52 -10.53
CA ASN A 96 9.83 -2.99 -11.76
C ASN A 96 9.77 -1.86 -12.82
N SER A 97 9.34 -2.18 -14.05
CA SER A 97 9.29 -1.22 -15.18
C SER A 97 8.52 0.06 -14.85
N MET A 98 7.38 -0.05 -14.18
CA MET A 98 6.58 1.10 -13.76
C MET A 98 7.34 1.97 -12.73
N GLN A 99 7.98 1.33 -11.78
CA GLN A 99 8.73 1.99 -10.73
C GLN A 99 9.98 2.69 -11.29
N GLU A 100 10.66 2.05 -12.26
CA GLU A 100 11.79 2.68 -12.97
C GLU A 100 11.36 3.93 -13.75
N GLN A 101 10.27 3.87 -14.48
CA GLN A 101 9.73 5.01 -15.19
C GLN A 101 9.36 6.15 -14.23
N PHE A 102 8.67 5.80 -13.13
CA PHE A 102 8.36 6.79 -12.09
C PHE A 102 9.62 7.43 -11.51
N ILE A 103 10.66 6.66 -11.18
CA ILE A 103 11.91 7.16 -10.61
C ILE A 103 12.61 8.10 -11.61
N ASN A 104 12.67 7.72 -12.88
CA ASN A 104 13.30 8.55 -13.93
C ASN A 104 12.58 9.88 -14.08
N ASN A 105 11.25 9.87 -14.19
CA ASN A 105 10.44 11.09 -14.30
C ASN A 105 10.53 11.94 -13.02
N PHE A 106 10.58 11.31 -11.83
CA PHE A 106 10.76 12.00 -10.56
C PHE A 106 12.10 12.76 -10.51
N ASN A 107 13.17 12.13 -10.96
CA ASN A 107 14.50 12.75 -11.00
C ASN A 107 14.56 13.88 -12.02
N GLU A 108 13.96 13.73 -13.20
CA GLU A 108 13.85 14.77 -14.22
C GLU A 108 13.07 15.97 -13.68
N LEU A 109 11.93 15.74 -13.05
CA LEU A 109 11.11 16.80 -12.48
C LEU A 109 11.87 17.61 -11.42
N ARG A 110 12.63 16.92 -10.56
CA ARG A 110 13.48 17.58 -9.55
C ARG A 110 14.65 18.35 -10.17
N ALA A 111 15.27 17.81 -11.21
CA ALA A 111 16.33 18.50 -11.95
C ALA A 111 15.83 19.83 -12.56
N ASN A 112 14.55 19.90 -12.90
CA ASN A 112 13.87 21.10 -13.35
C ASN A 112 13.41 22.03 -12.20
N ASN A 113 13.88 21.80 -10.96
CA ASN A 113 13.56 22.56 -9.76
C ASN A 113 12.08 22.53 -9.34
N ALA A 114 11.30 21.56 -9.79
CA ALA A 114 9.96 21.36 -9.26
C ALA A 114 10.00 20.94 -7.79
N LYS A 115 9.09 21.47 -7.02
CA LYS A 115 9.00 21.21 -5.57
C LYS A 115 7.85 20.29 -5.20
N ARG A 116 7.00 19.94 -6.16
CA ARG A 116 5.82 19.12 -5.95
C ARG A 116 5.61 18.21 -7.14
N GLY A 117 5.07 17.01 -6.89
CA GLY A 117 4.70 16.10 -7.95
C GLY A 117 3.72 15.03 -7.49
N LEU A 118 2.94 14.51 -8.43
CA LEU A 118 1.83 13.60 -8.21
C LEU A 118 2.09 12.27 -8.91
N LEU A 119 1.97 11.18 -8.16
CA LEU A 119 1.90 9.80 -8.67
C LEU A 119 0.43 9.36 -8.70
N ILE A 120 -0.10 9.13 -9.89
CA ILE A 120 -1.43 8.58 -10.10
C ILE A 120 -1.26 7.11 -10.50
N SER A 121 -1.70 6.19 -9.63
CA SER A 121 -1.53 4.77 -9.93
C SER A 121 -2.58 3.95 -9.18
N ALA A 122 -3.17 2.96 -9.86
CA ALA A 122 -4.19 2.10 -9.29
C ALA A 122 -3.76 1.44 -7.97
N THR A 123 -4.72 0.96 -7.19
CA THR A 123 -4.42 0.20 -5.97
C THR A 123 -3.73 -1.12 -6.33
N GLY A 124 -2.72 -1.51 -5.56
CA GLY A 124 -2.00 -2.77 -5.80
C GLY A 124 -0.81 -2.70 -6.75
N THR A 125 -0.61 -1.61 -7.49
CA THR A 125 0.50 -1.42 -8.44
C THR A 125 1.87 -1.21 -7.78
N GLY A 126 1.93 -1.11 -6.45
CA GLY A 126 3.20 -0.91 -5.75
C GLY A 126 3.62 0.54 -5.54
N LYS A 127 2.68 1.51 -5.47
CA LYS A 127 2.96 2.95 -5.21
C LYS A 127 3.92 3.18 -4.04
N THR A 128 3.71 2.47 -2.92
CA THR A 128 4.55 2.61 -1.73
C THR A 128 6.00 2.19 -2.00
N TYR A 129 6.19 1.12 -2.80
CA TYR A 129 7.52 0.70 -3.23
C TYR A 129 8.14 1.70 -4.20
N ALA A 130 7.38 2.23 -5.16
CA ALA A 130 7.85 3.28 -6.07
C ALA A 130 8.35 4.49 -5.28
N ALA A 131 7.57 4.97 -4.30
CA ALA A 131 8.00 6.06 -3.42
C ALA A 131 9.25 5.70 -2.62
N ALA A 132 9.35 4.48 -2.07
CA ALA A 132 10.51 4.04 -1.31
C ALA A 132 11.78 3.99 -2.18
N PHE A 133 11.70 3.49 -3.41
CA PHE A 133 12.83 3.50 -4.36
C PHE A 133 13.26 4.91 -4.73
N ALA A 134 12.30 5.80 -5.05
CA ALA A 134 12.61 7.20 -5.35
C ALA A 134 13.27 7.91 -4.16
N MET A 135 12.82 7.63 -2.93
CA MET A 135 13.43 8.19 -1.73
C MET A 135 14.81 7.61 -1.46
N ARG A 136 15.02 6.32 -1.69
CA ARG A 136 16.36 5.71 -1.59
C ARG A 136 17.35 6.38 -2.54
N GLU A 137 16.93 6.67 -3.76
CA GLU A 137 17.78 7.33 -4.75
C GLU A 137 17.98 8.82 -4.45
N MET A 138 16.93 9.52 -4.03
CA MET A 138 17.00 10.91 -3.60
C MET A 138 17.90 11.10 -2.37
N ASN A 139 17.97 10.09 -1.51
CA ASN A 139 18.73 10.06 -0.25
C ASN A 139 18.47 11.29 0.65
N PRO A 140 17.21 11.60 0.99
CA PRO A 140 16.88 12.72 1.87
C PRO A 140 17.34 12.43 3.30
N LYS A 141 17.74 13.45 4.04
CA LYS A 141 18.11 13.30 5.45
C LYS A 141 16.91 12.86 6.29
N ARG A 142 15.73 13.39 5.99
CA ARG A 142 14.51 13.10 6.75
C ARG A 142 13.27 13.11 5.87
N ILE A 143 12.44 12.07 6.03
CA ILE A 143 11.16 11.91 5.32
C ILE A 143 10.02 11.95 6.34
N LEU A 144 8.90 12.58 5.94
CA LEU A 144 7.60 12.42 6.58
C LEU A 144 6.65 11.69 5.63
N PHE A 145 6.19 10.50 6.02
CA PHE A 145 5.21 9.73 5.26
C PHE A 145 3.84 9.79 5.96
N LEU A 146 2.85 10.32 5.27
CA LEU A 146 1.52 10.58 5.80
C LEU A 146 0.47 9.68 5.16
N VAL A 147 -0.35 9.07 6.01
CA VAL A 147 -1.43 8.15 5.62
C VAL A 147 -2.71 8.42 6.41
N HIS A 148 -3.80 7.77 6.01
CA HIS A 148 -5.07 7.88 6.74
C HIS A 148 -5.19 6.94 7.94
N ARG A 149 -4.53 5.77 7.92
CA ARG A 149 -4.68 4.73 8.95
C ARG A 149 -3.32 4.25 9.43
N GLU A 150 -3.20 4.06 10.74
CA GLU A 150 -1.98 3.56 11.38
C GLU A 150 -1.49 2.22 10.79
N GLN A 151 -2.42 1.33 10.41
CA GLN A 151 -2.07 0.06 9.81
C GLN A 151 -1.33 0.23 8.47
N ILE A 152 -1.75 1.22 7.65
CA ILE A 152 -1.08 1.55 6.38
C ILE A 152 0.31 2.14 6.66
N ALA A 153 0.46 2.98 7.70
CA ALA A 153 1.77 3.48 8.11
C ALA A 153 2.75 2.34 8.46
N LYS A 154 2.29 1.34 9.21
CA LYS A 154 3.09 0.15 9.55
C LYS A 154 3.49 -0.68 8.33
N GLN A 155 2.60 -0.82 7.36
CA GLN A 155 2.89 -1.50 6.09
C GLN A 155 3.88 -0.71 5.24
N ALA A 156 3.75 0.62 5.20
CA ALA A 156 4.66 1.50 4.50
C ALA A 156 6.07 1.45 5.13
N ILE A 157 6.19 1.46 6.47
CA ILE A 157 7.46 1.25 7.17
C ILE A 157 8.13 -0.03 6.69
N ALA A 158 7.42 -1.17 6.72
CA ALA A 158 7.97 -2.45 6.30
C ALA A 158 8.42 -2.46 4.83
N SER A 159 7.72 -1.73 3.94
CA SER A 159 8.12 -1.58 2.54
C SER A 159 9.40 -0.74 2.40
N PHE A 160 9.48 0.37 3.14
CA PHE A 160 10.66 1.24 3.15
C PHE A 160 11.89 0.53 3.74
N GLU A 161 11.75 -0.19 4.85
CA GLU A 161 12.82 -0.99 5.45
C GLU A 161 13.40 -2.00 4.45
N ARG A 162 12.53 -2.68 3.71
CA ARG A 162 12.97 -3.65 2.68
C ARG A 162 13.69 -3.00 1.51
N VAL A 163 13.22 -1.83 1.04
CA VAL A 163 13.81 -1.14 -0.10
C VAL A 163 15.13 -0.49 0.28
N PHE A 164 15.19 0.18 1.41
CA PHE A 164 16.42 0.84 1.86
C PHE A 164 17.48 -0.17 2.28
N ASN A 165 17.07 -1.25 2.92
CA ASN A 165 17.94 -2.33 3.42
C ASN A 165 19.19 -1.80 4.15
N ASP A 166 19.02 -0.75 4.96
CA ASP A 166 20.07 -0.05 5.69
C ASP A 166 19.70 0.03 7.18
N ALA A 167 20.45 -0.72 8.00
CA ALA A 167 20.22 -0.78 9.45
C ALA A 167 20.56 0.53 10.18
N SER A 168 21.23 1.47 9.54
CA SER A 168 21.56 2.79 10.12
C SER A 168 20.38 3.75 10.07
N ILE A 169 19.39 3.49 9.19
CA ILE A 169 18.20 4.31 9.03
C ILE A 169 17.10 3.85 9.99
N GLN A 170 16.63 4.76 10.81
CA GLN A 170 15.54 4.49 11.73
C GLN A 170 14.21 4.95 11.16
N PHE A 171 13.32 4.00 10.92
CA PHE A 171 11.93 4.25 10.52
C PHE A 171 11.04 4.27 11.75
N GLY A 172 10.36 5.37 12.01
CA GLY A 172 9.58 5.56 13.22
C GLY A 172 8.11 5.83 12.97
N LEU A 173 7.25 5.25 13.81
CA LEU A 173 5.82 5.50 13.81
C LEU A 173 5.48 6.58 14.83
N VAL A 174 4.69 7.58 14.39
CA VAL A 174 4.04 8.56 15.27
C VAL A 174 2.53 8.38 15.19
N SER A 175 1.95 7.82 16.24
CA SER A 175 0.53 7.48 16.34
C SER A 175 0.01 7.67 17.75
N GLY A 176 -1.25 7.30 17.99
CA GLY A 176 -1.84 7.34 19.35
C GLY A 176 -1.06 6.49 20.37
N HIS A 177 -0.39 5.43 19.93
CA HIS A 177 0.29 4.46 20.77
C HIS A 177 1.82 4.48 20.63
N ALA A 178 2.36 5.07 19.57
CA ALA A 178 3.79 5.14 19.29
C ALA A 178 4.20 6.59 19.05
N LYS A 179 5.32 7.02 19.69
CA LYS A 179 5.80 8.41 19.67
C LYS A 179 7.29 8.47 19.33
N MET A 180 7.67 7.91 18.16
CA MET A 180 9.05 7.88 17.71
C MET A 180 9.43 9.19 16.97
N TYR A 181 9.35 10.32 17.64
CA TYR A 181 9.56 11.65 17.05
C TYR A 181 10.97 11.85 16.50
N ASN A 182 11.99 11.18 17.07
CA ASN A 182 13.39 11.35 16.71
C ASN A 182 13.87 10.39 15.62
N ALA A 183 12.97 9.59 15.04
CA ALA A 183 13.34 8.69 13.95
C ALA A 183 13.85 9.47 12.73
N THR A 184 14.78 8.86 11.97
CA THR A 184 15.31 9.43 10.72
C THR A 184 14.17 9.66 9.73
N HIS A 185 13.33 8.66 9.52
CA HIS A 185 12.14 8.76 8.67
C HIS A 185 10.90 8.51 9.52
N VAL A 186 9.94 9.42 9.45
CA VAL A 186 8.74 9.44 10.29
C VAL A 186 7.52 9.07 9.48
N PHE A 187 6.75 8.13 10.00
CA PHE A 187 5.48 7.70 9.43
C PHE A 187 4.35 8.05 10.40
N SER A 188 3.32 8.70 9.91
CA SER A 188 2.23 9.15 10.78
C SER A 188 0.89 9.14 10.04
N THR A 189 -0.19 9.20 10.82
CA THR A 189 -1.48 9.50 10.24
C THR A 189 -1.67 11.02 10.11
N MET A 190 -2.43 11.44 9.10
CA MET A 190 -2.78 12.84 8.90
C MET A 190 -3.39 13.47 10.15
N GLN A 191 -4.30 12.74 10.80
CA GLN A 191 -4.96 13.21 12.02
C GLN A 191 -3.99 13.40 13.18
N MET A 192 -3.01 12.52 13.33
CA MET A 192 -2.02 12.62 14.39
C MET A 192 -1.05 13.78 14.12
N MET A 193 -0.51 13.86 12.91
CA MET A 193 0.43 14.92 12.54
C MET A 193 -0.22 16.31 12.53
N GLY A 194 -1.52 16.41 12.19
CA GLY A 194 -2.27 17.67 12.23
C GLY A 194 -2.57 18.23 13.63
N ARG A 195 -2.20 17.52 14.70
CA ARG A 195 -2.35 18.00 16.07
C ARG A 195 -1.20 18.96 16.39
N ASP A 196 -1.52 20.08 17.02
CA ASP A 196 -0.53 21.12 17.38
C ASP A 196 0.59 20.61 18.29
N ASP A 197 0.24 19.74 19.25
CA ASP A 197 1.18 19.16 20.19
C ASP A 197 2.17 18.17 19.54
N VAL A 198 1.79 17.59 18.42
CA VAL A 198 2.62 16.66 17.62
C VAL A 198 3.40 17.43 16.56
N MET A 199 2.74 18.26 15.77
CA MET A 199 3.35 19.02 14.68
C MET A 199 4.48 19.91 15.18
N LYS A 200 4.30 20.58 16.34
CA LYS A 200 5.30 21.45 16.99
C LYS A 200 6.49 20.70 17.61
N GLN A 201 6.51 19.36 17.59
CA GLN A 201 7.73 18.60 17.93
C GLN A 201 8.79 18.70 16.82
N TYR A 202 8.41 19.23 15.66
CA TYR A 202 9.24 19.36 14.47
C TYR A 202 9.33 20.83 14.05
N SER A 203 10.48 21.23 13.56
CA SER A 203 10.64 22.51 12.87
C SER A 203 10.02 22.44 11.46
N PRO A 204 9.60 23.57 10.88
CA PRO A 204 9.06 23.59 9.53
C PRO A 204 9.96 22.95 8.46
N GLU A 205 11.27 23.04 8.62
CA GLU A 205 12.29 22.56 7.70
C GLU A 205 12.86 21.18 8.06
N ASP A 206 12.30 20.49 9.08
CA ASP A 206 12.84 19.21 9.56
C ASP A 206 12.75 18.08 8.52
N PHE A 207 11.84 18.17 7.57
CA PHE A 207 11.64 17.14 6.55
C PHE A 207 12.06 17.64 5.17
N ASP A 208 13.03 16.96 4.54
CA ASP A 208 13.43 17.24 3.16
C ASP A 208 12.34 16.82 2.18
N CYS A 209 11.65 15.72 2.46
CA CYS A 209 10.56 15.22 1.65
C CYS A 209 9.34 14.86 2.50
N ILE A 210 8.17 15.25 2.02
CA ILE A 210 6.88 14.81 2.56
C ILE A 210 6.17 14.00 1.50
N ILE A 211 5.73 12.80 1.89
CA ILE A 211 4.96 11.89 1.04
C ILE A 211 3.57 11.77 1.62
N ILE A 212 2.57 11.91 0.78
CA ILE A 212 1.19 11.84 1.18
C ILE A 212 0.48 10.76 0.38
N ASP A 213 0.07 9.71 1.06
CA ASP A 213 -0.71 8.64 0.46
C ASP A 213 -2.21 8.97 0.48
N GLU A 214 -2.92 8.53 -0.55
CA GLU A 214 -4.35 8.82 -0.78
C GLU A 214 -4.64 10.34 -0.76
N VAL A 215 -3.79 11.10 -1.46
CA VAL A 215 -3.81 12.56 -1.45
C VAL A 215 -5.10 13.18 -2.00
N HIS A 216 -5.95 12.40 -2.69
CA HIS A 216 -7.29 12.84 -3.09
C HIS A 216 -8.18 13.28 -1.91
N ARG A 217 -7.82 12.95 -0.67
CA ARG A 217 -8.51 13.39 0.55
C ARG A 217 -7.97 14.72 1.09
N ALA A 218 -7.10 15.39 0.35
CA ALA A 218 -6.36 16.59 0.78
C ALA A 218 -7.21 17.87 1.08
N GLY A 219 -8.48 17.86 0.79
CA GLY A 219 -9.37 19.01 1.05
C GLY A 219 -9.77 19.22 2.51
N SER A 220 -9.27 18.43 3.47
CA SER A 220 -9.58 18.65 4.89
C SER A 220 -8.63 19.66 5.53
N ASP A 221 -9.14 20.41 6.54
CA ASP A 221 -8.40 21.43 7.29
C ASP A 221 -7.08 20.92 7.88
N SER A 222 -7.05 19.64 8.31
CA SER A 222 -5.84 19.00 8.85
C SER A 222 -4.74 18.89 7.81
N TYR A 223 -5.10 18.77 6.56
CA TYR A 223 -4.18 18.64 5.43
C TYR A 223 -3.53 19.98 5.11
N GLN A 224 -4.34 21.01 4.95
CA GLN A 224 -3.85 22.36 4.68
C GLN A 224 -2.90 22.81 5.80
N ARG A 225 -3.27 22.58 7.05
CA ARG A 225 -2.41 22.93 8.21
C ARG A 225 -1.03 22.29 8.15
N ILE A 226 -0.93 21.02 7.75
CA ILE A 226 0.34 20.32 7.65
C ILE A 226 1.17 20.90 6.48
N ILE A 227 0.55 21.11 5.32
CA ILE A 227 1.23 21.65 4.13
C ILE A 227 1.68 23.11 4.37
N ASP A 228 0.89 23.89 5.07
CA ASP A 228 1.22 25.29 5.39
C ASP A 228 2.35 25.40 6.44
N TYR A 229 2.40 24.45 7.36
CA TYR A 229 3.41 24.44 8.42
C TYR A 229 4.78 24.00 7.91
N PHE A 230 4.86 22.83 7.26
CA PHE A 230 6.12 22.27 6.81
C PHE A 230 6.58 22.88 5.47
N LYS A 231 7.90 23.00 5.31
CA LYS A 231 8.57 23.58 4.14
C LYS A 231 9.52 22.56 3.52
N PRO A 232 9.03 21.43 3.01
CA PRO A 232 9.89 20.39 2.43
C PRO A 232 10.56 20.89 1.15
N GLN A 233 11.69 20.30 0.80
CA GLN A 233 12.32 20.49 -0.52
C GLN A 233 11.45 19.87 -1.62
N PHE A 234 10.77 18.77 -1.32
CA PHE A 234 9.85 18.12 -2.24
C PHE A 234 8.60 17.57 -1.54
N LEU A 235 7.43 17.79 -2.14
CA LEU A 235 6.15 17.23 -1.73
C LEU A 235 5.68 16.21 -2.78
N LEU A 236 5.58 14.94 -2.40
CA LEU A 236 5.09 13.85 -3.24
C LEU A 236 3.67 13.47 -2.83
N GLY A 237 2.72 13.61 -3.74
CA GLY A 237 1.36 13.08 -3.59
C GLY A 237 1.22 11.73 -4.29
N MET A 238 0.48 10.82 -3.69
CA MET A 238 0.12 9.54 -4.30
C MET A 238 -1.39 9.32 -4.22
N THR A 239 -1.99 8.89 -5.31
CA THR A 239 -3.42 8.56 -5.35
C THR A 239 -3.74 7.53 -6.42
N ALA A 240 -4.82 6.77 -6.21
CA ALA A 240 -5.41 5.93 -7.25
C ALA A 240 -6.51 6.67 -8.04
N SER A 241 -7.12 7.70 -7.46
CA SER A 241 -8.27 8.43 -8.01
C SER A 241 -8.04 9.91 -7.84
N PRO A 242 -7.48 10.61 -8.84
CA PRO A 242 -7.23 12.05 -8.76
C PRO A 242 -8.51 12.87 -8.86
N GLU A 243 -9.58 12.31 -9.47
CA GLU A 243 -10.85 12.98 -9.68
C GLU A 243 -11.62 13.10 -8.37
N ARG A 244 -12.06 14.31 -8.05
CA ARG A 244 -12.84 14.63 -6.83
C ARG A 244 -14.17 15.24 -7.20
N THR A 245 -15.17 14.90 -6.39
CA THR A 245 -16.55 15.42 -6.57
C THR A 245 -16.81 16.71 -5.79
N ASP A 246 -15.89 17.16 -4.95
CA ASP A 246 -16.04 18.32 -4.06
C ASP A 246 -15.44 19.63 -4.62
N GLY A 247 -15.01 19.64 -5.87
CA GLY A 247 -14.50 20.83 -6.55
C GLY A 247 -13.07 21.26 -6.16
N TYR A 248 -12.37 20.48 -5.32
CA TYR A 248 -10.97 20.74 -5.00
C TYR A 248 -10.07 20.20 -6.12
N ASP A 249 -9.27 21.10 -6.72
CA ASP A 249 -8.35 20.76 -7.78
C ASP A 249 -7.04 20.20 -7.20
N LEU A 250 -6.90 18.86 -7.26
CA LEU A 250 -5.70 18.18 -6.81
C LEU A 250 -4.48 18.48 -7.69
N TYR A 251 -4.69 18.71 -8.98
CA TYR A 251 -3.60 19.03 -9.91
C TYR A 251 -3.00 20.39 -9.61
N GLU A 252 -3.82 21.38 -9.26
CA GLU A 252 -3.35 22.71 -8.84
C GLU A 252 -2.46 22.62 -7.60
N LEU A 253 -2.82 21.78 -6.61
CA LEU A 253 -1.99 21.56 -5.41
C LEU A 253 -0.58 21.08 -5.74
N PHE A 254 -0.42 20.33 -6.81
CA PHE A 254 0.87 19.79 -7.28
C PHE A 254 1.46 20.53 -8.48
N ASP A 255 1.06 21.79 -8.71
CA ASP A 255 1.54 22.63 -9.81
C ASP A 255 1.38 21.94 -11.19
N HIS A 256 0.37 21.07 -11.34
CA HIS A 256 0.11 20.21 -12.50
C HIS A 256 1.25 19.24 -12.85
N ASN A 257 2.18 18.99 -11.93
CA ASN A 257 3.30 18.09 -12.14
C ASN A 257 2.87 16.63 -11.90
N ILE A 258 2.49 15.94 -12.95
CA ILE A 258 2.22 14.50 -12.92
C ILE A 258 3.53 13.78 -13.23
N ILE A 259 4.09 13.08 -12.23
CA ILE A 259 5.33 12.31 -12.38
C ILE A 259 5.05 11.05 -13.21
N TYR A 260 3.99 10.35 -12.88
CA TYR A 260 3.58 9.12 -13.56
C TYR A 260 2.09 8.88 -13.37
N GLU A 261 1.43 8.40 -14.41
CA GLU A 261 0.02 8.03 -14.39
C GLU A 261 -0.16 6.65 -15.02
N ILE A 262 -0.74 5.71 -14.25
CA ILE A 262 -1.22 4.43 -14.76
C ILE A 262 -2.62 4.16 -14.22
N ARG A 263 -3.59 4.07 -15.11
CA ARG A 263 -4.97 3.76 -14.77
C ARG A 263 -5.21 2.25 -14.74
N LEU A 264 -6.26 1.82 -14.04
CA LEU A 264 -6.55 0.41 -13.83
C LEU A 264 -6.60 -0.42 -15.13
N GLN A 265 -7.12 0.14 -16.21
CA GLN A 265 -7.18 -0.54 -17.50
C GLN A 265 -5.79 -0.84 -18.08
N GLN A 266 -4.86 0.09 -17.97
CA GLN A 266 -3.48 -0.08 -18.44
C GLN A 266 -2.68 -1.04 -17.54
N ALA A 267 -2.96 -1.02 -16.23
CA ALA A 267 -2.29 -1.89 -15.26
C ALA A 267 -2.71 -3.38 -15.36
N LEU A 268 -3.79 -3.69 -16.08
CA LEU A 268 -4.24 -5.07 -16.35
C LEU A 268 -3.68 -5.63 -17.66
N GLU A 269 -3.11 -4.79 -18.51
CA GLU A 269 -2.53 -5.16 -19.82
C GLU A 269 -1.00 -5.37 -19.75
N GLU A 270 -0.36 -4.91 -18.67
CA GLU A 270 1.06 -5.14 -18.34
C GLU A 270 1.24 -6.35 -17.39
#